data_3965a92ba5a01c01ae5a89c7e7707902
#
_entry.id   3965a92ba5a01c01ae5a89c7e7707902
#
_cell.length_a   1.000
_cell.length_b   1.000
_cell.length_c   1.000
_cell.angle_alpha   90.00
_cell.angle_beta   90.00
_cell.angle_gamma   90.00
#
_symmetry.space_group_name_H-M   'P 1'
#
loop_
_entity.id
_entity.type
_entity.pdbx_description
1 polymer ?
#
loop_
_entity_poly.entity_id
_entity_poly.type
_entity_poly.pdbx_seq_one_letter_code
_entity_poly.pdbx_strand_id
1 'polypeptide(L)'
;MQSFTDAEQEQIRQAVQEAERVTKGEIVPMIVSASALYREASYRMGLILALLALALLLTIEMYWLPGGWHAGNAGWLLLAVRVSYGLGQWLGRVPMVVRFVTSRERMAHKVALRAEQAFYKHGLQHTKGRTGILILVSMLERRVHILADKGINDHVPAGTWEGLVNGIIVGIRTGHATAAICTAIAACGVLLAQVSPAESRDNPNELPDTLIQEP
;
A
#
# COMPACT_ATOMS: atom_id res chain seq x y z
N MET A 1 -5.98 9.81 -8.27
CA MET A 1 -5.46 8.46 -8.44
C MET A 1 -4.61 8.50 -9.69
N GLN A 2 -3.32 8.20 -9.64
CA GLN A 2 -2.57 7.89 -10.86
C GLN A 2 -3.00 6.47 -11.27
N SER A 3 -3.97 6.38 -12.16
CA SER A 3 -4.22 5.15 -12.90
C SER A 3 -3.13 5.05 -13.95
N PHE A 4 -2.46 3.91 -14.01
CA PHE A 4 -1.54 3.65 -15.11
C PHE A 4 -2.32 3.66 -16.43
N THR A 5 -1.78 4.34 -17.41
CA THR A 5 -2.35 4.39 -18.76
C THR A 5 -2.25 3.01 -19.43
N ASP A 6 -3.09 2.75 -20.41
CA ASP A 6 -3.07 1.46 -21.13
C ASP A 6 -1.68 1.17 -21.74
N ALA A 7 -0.96 2.22 -22.19
CA ALA A 7 0.40 2.09 -22.68
C ALA A 7 1.40 1.68 -21.58
N GLU A 8 1.26 2.21 -20.36
CA GLU A 8 2.12 1.84 -19.23
C GLU A 8 1.82 0.42 -18.73
N GLN A 9 0.56 0.03 -18.72
CA GLN A 9 0.15 -1.35 -18.39
C GLN A 9 0.72 -2.34 -19.39
N GLU A 10 0.67 -1.99 -20.69
CA GLU A 10 1.25 -2.82 -21.73
C GLU A 10 2.77 -2.94 -21.62
N GLN A 11 3.48 -1.86 -21.26
CA GLN A 11 4.92 -1.90 -20.98
C GLN A 11 5.25 -2.85 -19.82
N ILE A 12 4.46 -2.79 -18.73
CA ILE A 12 4.65 -3.67 -17.58
C ILE A 12 4.36 -5.13 -17.98
N ARG A 13 3.31 -5.38 -18.75
CA ARG A 13 2.98 -6.71 -19.25
C ARG A 13 4.11 -7.29 -20.11
N GLN A 14 4.66 -6.50 -21.03
CA GLN A 14 5.79 -6.92 -21.86
C GLN A 14 7.03 -7.24 -21.01
N ALA A 15 7.32 -6.42 -19.99
CA ALA A 15 8.43 -6.67 -19.08
C ALA A 15 8.26 -7.99 -18.30
N VAL A 16 7.03 -8.33 -17.88
CA VAL A 16 6.72 -9.61 -17.24
C VAL A 16 6.99 -10.75 -18.22
N GLN A 17 6.43 -10.68 -19.42
CA GLN A 17 6.61 -11.72 -20.44
C GLN A 17 8.08 -11.94 -20.82
N GLU A 18 8.87 -10.88 -20.94
CA GLU A 18 10.29 -10.98 -21.22
C GLU A 18 11.06 -11.64 -20.07
N ALA A 19 10.72 -11.28 -18.82
CA ALA A 19 11.33 -11.87 -17.64
C ALA A 19 11.00 -13.37 -17.50
N GLU A 20 9.76 -13.78 -17.79
CA GLU A 20 9.29 -15.15 -17.66
C GLU A 20 9.74 -16.05 -18.81
N ARG A 21 10.17 -15.50 -19.95
CA ARG A 21 10.74 -16.30 -21.05
C ARG A 21 12.00 -17.08 -20.69
N VAL A 22 12.76 -16.59 -19.71
CA VAL A 22 14.05 -17.16 -19.31
C VAL A 22 13.97 -18.02 -18.05
N THR A 23 12.79 -18.13 -17.45
CA THR A 23 12.56 -18.84 -16.18
C THR A 23 11.23 -19.58 -16.18
N LYS A 24 11.08 -20.56 -15.27
CA LYS A 24 9.80 -21.22 -14.95
C LYS A 24 9.05 -20.48 -13.84
N GLY A 25 9.62 -19.41 -13.29
CA GLY A 25 9.00 -18.65 -12.22
C GLY A 25 8.00 -17.64 -12.75
N GLU A 26 7.04 -17.28 -11.93
CA GLU A 26 5.95 -16.36 -12.23
C GLU A 26 6.12 -15.05 -11.47
N ILE A 27 5.89 -13.91 -12.13
CA ILE A 27 6.01 -12.57 -11.56
C ILE A 27 4.70 -11.83 -11.70
N VAL A 28 4.03 -11.55 -10.58
CA VAL A 28 2.76 -10.85 -10.56
C VAL A 28 2.94 -9.43 -10.02
N PRO A 29 2.93 -8.40 -10.87
CA PRO A 29 2.86 -7.01 -10.44
C PRO A 29 1.44 -6.65 -10.04
N MET A 30 1.26 -6.08 -8.83
CA MET A 30 -0.02 -5.66 -8.29
C MET A 30 0.05 -4.26 -7.72
N ILE A 31 -0.94 -3.44 -8.05
CA ILE A 31 -1.10 -2.09 -7.52
C ILE A 31 -2.43 -1.99 -6.80
N VAL A 32 -2.39 -1.52 -5.56
CA VAL A 32 -3.58 -1.28 -4.75
C VAL A 32 -3.67 0.19 -4.35
N SER A 33 -4.88 0.73 -4.36
CA SER A 33 -5.13 2.09 -3.90
C SER A 33 -4.81 2.24 -2.42
N ALA A 34 -5.15 1.24 -1.61
CA ALA A 34 -4.85 1.15 -0.19
C ALA A 34 -4.77 -0.32 0.23
N SER A 35 -3.88 -0.65 1.15
CA SER A 35 -3.74 -2.01 1.67
C SER A 35 -4.76 -2.36 2.75
N ALA A 36 -5.42 -1.35 3.34
CA ALA A 36 -6.44 -1.55 4.35
C ALA A 36 -7.39 -0.34 4.47
N LEU A 37 -8.57 -0.59 5.07
CA LEU A 37 -9.49 0.46 5.48
C LEU A 37 -9.04 1.01 6.85
N TYR A 38 -8.52 2.23 6.88
CA TYR A 38 -8.04 2.88 8.10
C TYR A 38 -9.16 3.59 8.87
N ARG A 39 -10.23 2.87 9.24
CA ARG A 39 -11.36 3.44 10.00
C ARG A 39 -10.92 4.07 11.32
N GLU A 40 -9.90 3.50 11.93
CA GLU A 40 -9.34 3.99 13.19
C GLU A 40 -8.74 5.40 13.06
N ALA A 41 -8.20 5.76 11.88
CA ALA A 41 -7.70 7.11 11.63
C ALA A 41 -8.83 8.15 11.69
N SER A 42 -10.00 7.83 11.14
CA SER A 42 -11.18 8.68 11.21
C SER A 42 -11.66 8.88 12.66
N TYR A 43 -11.73 7.80 13.45
CA TYR A 43 -12.12 7.91 14.87
C TYR A 43 -11.12 8.71 15.70
N ARG A 44 -9.83 8.49 15.51
CA ARG A 44 -8.76 9.23 16.20
C ARG A 44 -8.82 10.71 15.85
N MET A 45 -8.96 11.05 14.58
CA MET A 45 -9.06 12.45 14.15
C MET A 45 -10.33 13.11 14.67
N GLY A 46 -11.45 12.37 14.69
CA GLY A 46 -12.69 12.83 15.33
C GLY A 46 -12.50 13.16 16.80
N LEU A 47 -11.87 12.26 17.55
CA LEU A 47 -11.60 12.45 18.97
C LEU A 47 -10.65 13.64 19.23
N ILE A 48 -9.59 13.77 18.44
CA ILE A 48 -8.65 14.89 18.56
C ILE A 48 -9.37 16.22 18.36
N LEU A 49 -10.15 16.38 17.28
CA LEU A 49 -10.88 17.61 17.02
C LEU A 49 -11.95 17.90 18.08
N ALA A 50 -12.65 16.87 18.56
CA ALA A 50 -13.62 17.03 19.62
C ALA A 50 -12.99 17.53 20.93
N LEU A 51 -11.84 16.97 21.33
CA LEU A 51 -11.10 17.39 22.53
C LEU A 51 -10.51 18.80 22.37
N LEU A 52 -9.98 19.12 21.19
CA LEU A 52 -9.49 20.49 20.92
C LEU A 52 -10.62 21.51 20.94
N ALA A 53 -11.76 21.19 20.36
CA ALA A 53 -12.93 22.07 20.41
C ALA A 53 -13.45 22.26 21.86
N LEU A 54 -13.52 21.18 22.63
CA LEU A 54 -13.90 21.24 24.03
C LEU A 54 -12.94 22.13 24.85
N ALA A 55 -11.63 21.89 24.70
CA ALA A 55 -10.60 22.68 25.40
C ALA A 55 -10.68 24.17 25.03
N LEU A 56 -10.83 24.47 23.74
CA LEU A 56 -10.98 25.85 23.25
C LEU A 56 -12.23 26.54 23.82
N LEU A 57 -13.38 25.86 23.78
CA LEU A 57 -14.65 26.42 24.26
C LEU A 57 -14.62 26.65 25.77
N LEU A 58 -14.09 25.71 26.56
CA LEU A 58 -13.93 25.91 28.01
C LEU A 58 -12.98 27.05 28.31
N THR A 59 -11.92 27.24 27.53
CA THR A 59 -11.00 28.37 27.70
C THR A 59 -11.70 29.71 27.39
N ILE A 60 -12.47 29.75 26.31
CA ILE A 60 -13.26 30.95 25.94
C ILE A 60 -14.27 31.30 27.06
N GLU A 61 -15.02 30.31 27.54
CA GLU A 61 -15.97 30.53 28.64
C GLU A 61 -15.28 31.02 29.92
N MET A 62 -14.12 30.48 30.25
CA MET A 62 -13.41 30.86 31.48
C MET A 62 -12.84 32.28 31.43
N TYR A 63 -12.38 32.77 30.29
CA TYR A 63 -11.63 34.04 30.20
C TYR A 63 -12.40 35.18 29.52
N TRP A 64 -13.40 34.88 28.68
CA TRP A 64 -14.04 35.87 27.80
C TRP A 64 -15.54 36.13 28.06
N LEU A 65 -16.25 35.27 28.77
CA LEU A 65 -17.68 35.48 29.04
C LEU A 65 -17.90 36.07 30.45
N PRO A 66 -18.34 37.34 30.54
CA PRO A 66 -18.73 37.92 31.80
C PRO A 66 -20.05 37.30 32.25
N GLY A 67 -20.02 36.52 33.32
CA GLY A 67 -21.20 35.91 33.92
C GLY A 67 -21.06 34.44 34.27
N GLY A 68 -19.97 33.78 33.82
CA GLY A 68 -19.64 32.41 34.20
C GLY A 68 -20.51 31.35 33.52
N TRP A 69 -20.39 30.15 34.03
CA TRP A 69 -21.10 28.96 33.52
C TRP A 69 -22.60 29.04 33.78
N HIS A 70 -23.39 28.93 32.72
CA HIS A 70 -24.84 28.81 32.77
C HIS A 70 -25.28 27.46 32.25
N ALA A 71 -26.28 26.82 32.87
CA ALA A 71 -26.77 25.51 32.43
C ALA A 71 -27.23 25.47 30.95
N GLY A 72 -27.64 26.64 30.40
CA GLY A 72 -27.97 26.78 28.98
C GLY A 72 -26.79 26.61 28.02
N ASN A 73 -25.55 26.81 28.48
CA ASN A 73 -24.36 26.69 27.67
C ASN A 73 -24.00 25.22 27.40
N ALA A 74 -24.44 24.28 28.23
CA ALA A 74 -24.17 22.86 28.06
C ALA A 74 -24.65 22.29 26.72
N GLY A 75 -25.81 22.74 26.26
CA GLY A 75 -26.35 22.32 24.95
C GLY A 75 -25.46 22.75 23.78
N TRP A 76 -24.96 23.96 23.80
CA TRP A 76 -24.04 24.48 22.78
C TRP A 76 -22.70 23.77 22.78
N LEU A 77 -22.12 23.50 23.95
CA LEU A 77 -20.88 22.75 24.10
C LEU A 77 -21.02 21.34 23.51
N LEU A 78 -22.06 20.62 23.88
CA LEU A 78 -22.32 19.27 23.35
C LEU A 78 -22.51 19.30 21.85
N LEU A 79 -23.25 20.29 21.32
CA LEU A 79 -23.42 20.41 19.87
C LEU A 79 -22.10 20.68 19.16
N ALA A 80 -21.30 21.63 19.66
CA ALA A 80 -20.01 21.99 19.06
C ALA A 80 -19.02 20.82 19.09
N VAL A 81 -18.92 20.09 20.19
CA VAL A 81 -18.09 18.89 20.32
C VAL A 81 -18.55 17.80 19.35
N ARG A 82 -19.86 17.58 19.23
CA ARG A 82 -20.43 16.59 18.30
C ARG A 82 -20.14 16.95 16.84
N VAL A 83 -20.32 18.21 16.47
CA VAL A 83 -20.01 18.70 15.11
C VAL A 83 -18.52 18.58 14.81
N SER A 84 -17.66 18.97 15.76
CA SER A 84 -16.20 18.84 15.62
C SER A 84 -15.76 17.39 15.48
N TYR A 85 -16.38 16.47 16.21
CA TYR A 85 -16.14 15.04 16.07
C TYR A 85 -16.53 14.54 14.67
N GLY A 86 -17.70 14.91 14.17
CA GLY A 86 -18.14 14.55 12.81
C GLY A 86 -17.23 15.10 11.72
N LEU A 87 -16.81 16.36 11.86
CA LEU A 87 -15.86 17.00 10.96
C LEU A 87 -14.50 16.25 10.99
N GLY A 88 -14.03 15.91 12.18
CA GLY A 88 -12.79 15.13 12.33
C GLY A 88 -12.88 13.74 11.71
N GLN A 89 -14.02 13.06 11.84
CA GLN A 89 -14.23 11.78 11.15
C GLN A 89 -14.19 11.93 9.61
N TRP A 90 -14.74 13.02 9.09
CA TRP A 90 -14.71 13.30 7.66
C TRP A 90 -13.28 13.61 7.19
N LEU A 91 -12.55 14.46 7.89
CA LEU A 91 -11.15 14.78 7.63
C LEU A 91 -10.24 13.52 7.74
N GLY A 92 -10.52 12.63 8.67
CA GLY A 92 -9.78 11.40 8.88
C GLY A 92 -9.88 10.38 7.73
N ARG A 93 -10.71 10.63 6.72
CA ARG A 93 -10.77 9.85 5.47
C ARG A 93 -9.79 10.36 4.41
N VAL A 94 -9.25 11.57 4.60
CA VAL A 94 -8.30 12.15 3.65
C VAL A 94 -6.98 11.37 3.71
N PRO A 95 -6.41 10.92 2.57
CA PRO A 95 -5.19 10.10 2.53
C PRO A 95 -4.00 10.71 3.28
N MET A 96 -3.88 12.03 3.26
CA MET A 96 -2.81 12.74 3.95
C MET A 96 -2.97 12.64 5.49
N VAL A 97 -4.20 12.77 5.99
CA VAL A 97 -4.53 12.66 7.41
C VAL A 97 -4.35 11.22 7.89
N VAL A 98 -4.80 10.23 7.12
CA VAL A 98 -4.58 8.81 7.41
C VAL A 98 -3.10 8.52 7.64
N ARG A 99 -2.22 9.00 6.75
CA ARG A 99 -0.77 8.81 6.86
C ARG A 99 -0.16 9.53 8.06
N PHE A 100 -0.71 10.66 8.46
CA PHE A 100 -0.21 11.42 9.62
C PHE A 100 -0.63 10.76 10.95
N VAL A 101 -1.87 10.28 11.03
CA VAL A 101 -2.46 9.73 12.27
C VAL A 101 -2.12 8.26 12.48
N THR A 102 -1.73 7.54 11.41
CA THR A 102 -1.38 6.11 11.48
C THR A 102 0.14 5.92 11.54
N SER A 103 0.61 5.08 12.48
CA SER A 103 2.04 4.79 12.60
C SER A 103 2.59 4.09 11.35
N ARG A 104 3.86 4.37 11.04
CA ARG A 104 4.55 3.78 9.89
C ARG A 104 4.65 2.26 9.98
N GLU A 105 4.84 1.72 11.17
CA GLU A 105 4.89 0.28 11.43
C GLU A 105 3.55 -0.40 11.14
N ARG A 106 2.44 0.22 11.58
CA ARG A 106 1.09 -0.29 11.31
C ARG A 106 0.79 -0.31 9.82
N MET A 107 1.17 0.74 9.09
CA MET A 107 1.05 0.75 7.63
C MET A 107 1.89 -0.34 6.99
N ALA A 108 3.15 -0.54 7.42
CA ALA A 108 4.01 -1.61 6.91
C ALA A 108 3.38 -3.00 7.13
N HIS A 109 2.88 -3.26 8.33
CA HIS A 109 2.22 -4.52 8.65
C HIS A 109 0.97 -4.77 7.79
N LYS A 110 0.15 -3.72 7.56
CA LYS A 110 -1.04 -3.83 6.69
C LYS A 110 -0.68 -4.12 5.23
N VAL A 111 0.40 -3.50 4.72
CA VAL A 111 0.90 -3.77 3.37
C VAL A 111 1.41 -5.22 3.26
N ALA A 112 2.17 -5.71 4.24
CA ALA A 112 2.64 -7.09 4.26
C ALA A 112 1.47 -8.10 4.30
N LEU A 113 0.47 -7.90 5.18
CA LEU A 113 -0.73 -8.74 5.22
C LEU A 113 -1.50 -8.72 3.89
N ARG A 114 -1.57 -7.56 3.23
CA ARG A 114 -2.22 -7.46 1.92
C ARG A 114 -1.45 -8.23 0.86
N ALA A 115 -0.11 -8.18 0.88
CA ALA A 115 0.72 -8.96 -0.02
C ALA A 115 0.53 -10.46 0.20
N GLU A 116 0.52 -10.93 1.45
CA GLU A 116 0.23 -12.33 1.77
C GLU A 116 -1.13 -12.77 1.26
N GLN A 117 -2.18 -11.98 1.52
CA GLN A 117 -3.53 -12.27 1.01
C GLN A 117 -3.58 -12.33 -0.52
N ALA A 118 -2.92 -11.39 -1.20
CA ALA A 118 -2.85 -11.38 -2.66
C ALA A 118 -2.08 -12.58 -3.20
N PHE A 119 -0.96 -12.94 -2.57
CA PHE A 119 -0.15 -14.09 -2.93
C PHE A 119 -0.96 -15.39 -2.93
N TYR A 120 -1.75 -15.62 -1.88
CA TYR A 120 -2.64 -16.78 -1.80
C TYR A 120 -3.84 -16.67 -2.74
N LYS A 121 -4.46 -15.50 -2.84
CA LYS A 121 -5.63 -15.27 -3.69
C LYS A 121 -5.35 -15.52 -5.17
N HIS A 122 -4.18 -15.08 -5.63
CA HIS A 122 -3.75 -15.24 -7.03
C HIS A 122 -3.02 -16.55 -7.31
N GLY A 123 -2.90 -17.43 -6.32
CA GLY A 123 -2.39 -18.78 -6.54
C GLY A 123 -0.87 -18.90 -6.71
N LEU A 124 -0.09 -17.86 -6.35
CA LEU A 124 1.37 -17.89 -6.52
C LEU A 124 2.05 -19.06 -5.77
N GLN A 125 1.42 -19.55 -4.70
CA GLN A 125 1.91 -20.72 -3.94
C GLN A 125 1.75 -22.06 -4.72
N HIS A 126 0.99 -22.06 -5.82
CA HIS A 126 0.72 -23.27 -6.60
C HIS A 126 1.66 -23.42 -7.82
N THR A 127 2.59 -22.48 -8.03
CA THR A 127 3.59 -22.61 -9.09
C THR A 127 4.43 -23.86 -8.89
N LYS A 128 4.74 -24.60 -9.98
CA LYS A 128 5.40 -25.91 -9.94
C LYS A 128 6.76 -25.92 -9.24
N GLY A 129 7.48 -24.83 -9.24
CA GLY A 129 8.79 -24.72 -8.58
C GLY A 129 8.75 -24.01 -7.22
N ARG A 130 7.56 -23.56 -6.74
CA ARG A 130 7.45 -22.60 -5.66
C ARG A 130 8.28 -21.35 -5.91
N THR A 131 8.16 -20.84 -7.12
CA THR A 131 8.97 -19.77 -7.71
C THR A 131 8.13 -18.56 -8.07
N GLY A 132 7.00 -18.35 -7.38
CA GLY A 132 6.14 -17.18 -7.53
C GLY A 132 6.72 -15.94 -6.83
N ILE A 133 6.68 -14.79 -7.50
CA ILE A 133 7.04 -13.48 -6.93
C ILE A 133 5.87 -12.52 -7.10
N LEU A 134 5.42 -11.91 -6.00
CA LEU A 134 4.46 -10.81 -5.99
C LEU A 134 5.18 -9.49 -5.74
N ILE A 135 4.96 -8.51 -6.61
CA ILE A 135 5.42 -7.12 -6.43
C ILE A 135 4.20 -6.27 -6.12
N LEU A 136 3.93 -5.99 -4.84
CA LEU A 136 2.80 -5.18 -4.40
C LEU A 136 3.22 -3.72 -4.21
N VAL A 137 2.56 -2.81 -4.93
CA VAL A 137 2.68 -1.35 -4.76
C VAL A 137 1.42 -0.79 -4.11
N SER A 138 1.54 -0.23 -2.92
CA SER A 138 0.43 0.41 -2.21
C SER A 138 0.54 1.92 -2.24
N MET A 139 -0.46 2.56 -2.90
CA MET A 139 -0.43 4.00 -3.20
C MET A 139 -0.70 4.86 -1.97
N LEU A 140 -1.68 4.49 -1.14
CA LEU A 140 -2.01 5.23 0.09
C LEU A 140 -0.83 5.26 1.06
N GLU A 141 -0.23 4.10 1.32
CA GLU A 141 0.88 3.94 2.26
C GLU A 141 2.21 4.39 1.66
N ARG A 142 2.28 4.56 0.32
CA ARG A 142 3.50 4.83 -0.45
C ARG A 142 4.59 3.80 -0.14
N ARG A 143 4.18 2.55 -0.17
CA ARG A 143 5.04 1.40 0.14
C ARG A 143 5.00 0.39 -0.98
N VAL A 144 6.12 -0.28 -1.12
CA VAL A 144 6.26 -1.44 -1.99
C VAL A 144 6.61 -2.63 -1.12
N HIS A 145 6.06 -3.79 -1.43
CA HIS A 145 6.38 -5.04 -0.77
C HIS A 145 6.59 -6.12 -1.83
N ILE A 146 7.73 -6.79 -1.77
CA ILE A 146 8.02 -7.95 -2.62
C ILE A 146 7.87 -9.19 -1.74
N LEU A 147 7.03 -10.11 -2.18
CA LEU A 147 6.84 -11.41 -1.52
C LEU A 147 7.21 -12.50 -2.51
N ALA A 148 8.26 -13.25 -2.19
CA ALA A 148 8.72 -14.40 -2.97
C ALA A 148 8.42 -15.70 -2.25
N ASP A 149 8.07 -16.75 -3.01
CA ASP A 149 7.89 -18.08 -2.43
C ASP A 149 9.24 -18.65 -1.97
N LYS A 150 9.16 -19.66 -1.12
CA LYS A 150 10.32 -20.28 -0.47
C LYS A 150 11.36 -20.78 -1.48
N GLY A 151 10.94 -21.34 -2.60
CA GLY A 151 11.84 -21.85 -3.63
C GLY A 151 12.82 -20.80 -4.14
N ILE A 152 12.44 -19.53 -4.14
CA ILE A 152 13.32 -18.42 -4.53
C ILE A 152 13.99 -17.79 -3.30
N ASN A 153 13.23 -17.53 -2.26
CA ASN A 153 13.71 -16.76 -1.12
C ASN A 153 14.92 -17.40 -0.42
N ASP A 154 15.03 -18.73 -0.45
CA ASP A 154 16.16 -19.47 0.14
C ASP A 154 17.48 -19.31 -0.68
N HIS A 155 17.40 -18.82 -1.93
CA HIS A 155 18.55 -18.68 -2.83
C HIS A 155 18.95 -17.22 -3.09
N VAL A 156 18.14 -16.25 -2.67
CA VAL A 156 18.39 -14.83 -2.91
C VAL A 156 19.22 -14.24 -1.77
N PRO A 157 20.33 -13.54 -2.06
CA PRO A 157 21.15 -12.89 -1.04
C PRO A 157 20.36 -11.90 -0.19
N ALA A 158 20.69 -11.81 1.09
CA ALA A 158 20.07 -10.84 1.99
C ALA A 158 20.24 -9.41 1.47
N GLY A 159 19.19 -8.58 1.59
CA GLY A 159 19.19 -7.19 1.13
C GLY A 159 18.80 -6.99 -0.34
N THR A 160 18.71 -8.06 -1.13
CA THR A 160 18.34 -7.95 -2.56
C THR A 160 16.91 -7.41 -2.73
N TRP A 161 15.96 -7.94 -1.99
CA TRP A 161 14.56 -7.48 -2.04
C TRP A 161 14.43 -6.03 -1.59
N GLU A 162 15.13 -5.63 -0.55
CA GLU A 162 15.17 -4.24 -0.06
C GLU A 162 15.74 -3.29 -1.11
N GLY A 163 16.76 -3.73 -1.86
CA GLY A 163 17.33 -2.96 -2.97
C GLY A 163 16.31 -2.71 -4.07
N LEU A 164 15.59 -3.74 -4.51
CA LEU A 164 14.54 -3.63 -5.53
C LEU A 164 13.37 -2.76 -5.05
N VAL A 165 12.91 -2.95 -3.82
CA VAL A 165 11.86 -2.13 -3.19
C VAL A 165 12.26 -0.66 -3.19
N ASN A 166 13.50 -0.33 -2.78
CA ASN A 166 14.01 1.04 -2.77
C ASN A 166 14.08 1.63 -4.18
N GLY A 167 14.50 0.86 -5.18
CA GLY A 167 14.52 1.27 -6.59
C GLY A 167 13.13 1.68 -7.09
N ILE A 168 12.12 0.87 -6.83
CA ILE A 168 10.73 1.18 -7.18
C ILE A 168 10.24 2.45 -6.45
N ILE A 169 10.51 2.58 -5.14
CA ILE A 169 10.11 3.75 -4.35
C ILE A 169 10.74 5.03 -4.90
N VAL A 170 12.02 5.01 -5.27
CA VAL A 170 12.70 6.16 -5.89
C VAL A 170 12.05 6.49 -7.23
N GLY A 171 11.80 5.51 -8.09
CA GLY A 171 11.15 5.71 -9.38
C GLY A 171 9.75 6.33 -9.24
N ILE A 172 8.93 5.87 -8.28
CA ILE A 172 7.62 6.47 -8.00
C ILE A 172 7.75 7.93 -7.56
N ARG A 173 8.74 8.25 -6.71
CA ARG A 173 8.96 9.62 -6.23
C ARG A 173 9.43 10.58 -7.32
N THR A 174 10.19 10.07 -8.27
CA THR A 174 10.73 10.87 -9.40
C THR A 174 9.79 10.93 -10.61
N GLY A 175 8.61 10.31 -10.54
CA GLY A 175 7.64 10.29 -11.63
C GLY A 175 7.91 9.23 -12.71
N HIS A 176 8.84 8.31 -12.48
CA HIS A 176 9.23 7.24 -13.39
C HIS A 176 8.78 5.85 -12.88
N ALA A 177 7.55 5.77 -12.37
CA ALA A 177 7.03 4.56 -11.72
C ALA A 177 7.08 3.34 -12.64
N THR A 178 6.59 3.46 -13.87
CA THR A 178 6.54 2.37 -14.85
C THR A 178 7.93 1.81 -15.16
N ALA A 179 8.90 2.68 -15.45
CA ALA A 179 10.27 2.27 -15.74
C ALA A 179 10.93 1.55 -14.55
N ALA A 180 10.67 2.04 -13.32
CA ALA A 180 11.21 1.42 -12.11
C ALA A 180 10.59 0.05 -11.83
N ILE A 181 9.29 -0.11 -12.07
CA ILE A 181 8.61 -1.41 -11.96
C ILE A 181 9.15 -2.39 -13.00
N CYS A 182 9.27 -1.98 -14.27
CA CYS A 182 9.85 -2.81 -15.32
C CYS A 182 11.29 -3.23 -15.00
N THR A 183 12.12 -2.32 -14.47
CA THR A 183 13.49 -2.64 -14.03
C THR A 183 13.49 -3.69 -12.90
N ALA A 184 12.60 -3.56 -11.94
CA ALA A 184 12.47 -4.52 -10.85
C ALA A 184 11.99 -5.89 -11.36
N ILE A 185 11.03 -5.93 -12.28
CA ILE A 185 10.56 -7.16 -12.94
C ILE A 185 11.72 -7.85 -13.67
N ALA A 186 12.49 -7.11 -14.47
CA ALA A 186 13.65 -7.66 -15.16
C ALA A 186 14.70 -8.25 -14.20
N ALA A 187 14.97 -7.55 -13.10
CA ALA A 187 15.87 -8.04 -12.05
C ALA A 187 15.31 -9.31 -11.36
N CYS A 188 14.01 -9.38 -11.10
CA CYS A 188 13.36 -10.59 -10.60
C CYS A 188 13.50 -11.76 -11.59
N GLY A 189 13.34 -11.50 -12.90
CA GLY A 189 13.54 -12.51 -13.96
C GLY A 189 14.96 -13.08 -13.95
N VAL A 190 15.97 -12.24 -13.77
CA VAL A 190 17.38 -12.69 -13.67
C VAL A 190 17.58 -13.57 -12.44
N LEU A 191 17.02 -13.20 -11.28
CA LEU A 191 17.09 -14.02 -10.06
C LEU A 191 16.38 -15.35 -10.23
N LEU A 192 15.19 -15.34 -10.83
CA LEU A 192 14.42 -16.54 -11.13
C LEU A 192 15.16 -17.48 -12.08
N ALA A 193 15.80 -16.96 -13.13
CA ALA A 193 16.54 -17.74 -14.09
C ALA A 193 17.76 -18.45 -13.48
N GLN A 194 18.34 -17.91 -12.41
CA GLN A 194 19.44 -18.57 -11.67
C GLN A 194 18.96 -19.79 -10.87
N VAL A 195 17.73 -19.73 -10.35
CA VAL A 195 17.17 -20.76 -9.47
C VAL A 195 16.33 -21.78 -10.25
N SER A 196 15.56 -21.29 -11.22
CA SER A 196 14.62 -22.09 -12.01
C SER A 196 14.67 -21.66 -13.47
N PRO A 197 15.73 -22.05 -14.23
CA PRO A 197 15.86 -21.70 -15.65
C PRO A 197 14.75 -22.36 -16.48
N ALA A 198 14.32 -21.67 -17.53
CA ALA A 198 13.37 -22.23 -18.48
C ALA A 198 13.98 -23.44 -19.17
N GLU A 199 13.36 -24.61 -19.05
CA GLU A 199 13.65 -25.78 -19.91
C GLU A 199 12.90 -25.57 -21.22
N SER A 200 13.60 -25.80 -22.35
CA SER A 200 13.13 -25.50 -23.70
C SER A 200 11.67 -25.89 -23.98
N ARG A 201 10.90 -24.93 -24.49
CA ARG A 201 9.62 -24.98 -25.21
C ARG A 201 8.32 -25.34 -24.49
N ASP A 202 8.30 -25.79 -23.24
CA ASP A 202 7.08 -26.17 -22.54
C ASP A 202 7.01 -25.47 -21.16
N ASN A 203 7.05 -24.15 -21.15
CA ASN A 203 6.72 -23.36 -19.95
C ASN A 203 5.28 -22.81 -20.12
N PRO A 204 4.25 -23.57 -19.70
CA PRO A 204 2.90 -23.03 -19.72
C PRO A 204 2.84 -21.86 -18.74
N ASN A 205 2.42 -20.71 -19.23
CA ASN A 205 2.12 -19.57 -18.38
C ASN A 205 1.04 -20.00 -17.36
N GLU A 206 1.41 -20.08 -16.09
CA GLU A 206 0.51 -20.56 -15.02
C GLU A 206 -0.36 -19.44 -14.47
N LEU A 207 0.08 -18.16 -14.59
CA LEU A 207 -0.61 -16.97 -14.08
C LEU A 207 -0.70 -15.87 -15.15
N PRO A 208 -1.68 -14.95 -15.05
CA PRO A 208 -1.80 -13.86 -16.02
C PRO A 208 -0.71 -12.81 -15.86
N ASP A 209 0.00 -12.47 -16.96
CA ASP A 209 1.08 -11.45 -17.01
C ASP A 209 0.58 -10.02 -16.83
N THR A 210 -0.71 -9.84 -16.65
CA THR A 210 -1.32 -8.50 -16.60
C THR A 210 -1.12 -7.84 -15.24
N LEU A 211 -0.87 -6.53 -15.25
CA LEU A 211 -0.87 -5.72 -14.03
C LEU A 211 -2.21 -5.81 -13.32
N ILE A 212 -2.23 -6.33 -12.10
CA ILE A 212 -3.43 -6.39 -11.27
C ILE A 212 -3.63 -5.04 -10.59
N GLN A 213 -4.80 -4.42 -10.82
CA GLN A 213 -5.19 -3.20 -10.12
C GLN A 213 -6.41 -3.47 -9.26
N GLU A 214 -6.28 -3.21 -7.95
CA GLU A 214 -7.39 -3.32 -6.99
C GLU A 214 -7.64 -1.98 -6.28
N PRO A 215 -8.92 -1.65 -5.99
CA PRO A 215 -9.31 -0.42 -5.31
C PRO A 215 -8.78 -0.30 -3.89
#